data_a3053c0ef044bcfa2e36191f46759561
#
_entry.id   a3053c0ef044bcfa2e36191f46759561
#
_cell.length_a   1.000
_cell.length_b   1.000
_cell.length_c   1.000
_cell.angle_alpha   90.00
_cell.angle_beta   90.00
_cell.angle_gamma   90.00
#
_symmetry.space_group_name_H-M   'P 1'
#
loop_
_entity.id
_entity.type
_entity.pdbx_description
1 polymer ?
#
loop_
_entity_poly.entity_id
_entity_poly.type
_entity_poly.pdbx_seq_one_letter_code
_entity_poly.pdbx_strand_id
1 'polypeptide(L)'
;MPFPTQFTLDTPLDMHLHLRDGEMLHNIAKASAQTFSGAIIMPNLVPPVSSKEEVIAYKARIEEAIGTENFTPYMTLFFKPVYDRAFLEDLRDDIAAIKLYPAGITTNSEGGVSGFDIEELRPALEAMSDLDIPLCVHGETNGFVMDREAEFVSIYERLAAAFPRLKIIMEHITTKESVAALDRFKNLYATITVHHLFITLDDVAGGMLQPHLFCKPIAKRPEDREALLKVALDAHPKVMFGSDSAPHPREAKESCGCAAGVFTAPIALQLLTQLFEAHDAPIEKLQAFISGNARRIYDITPSAKEVVLEKRPFVVPADYNGVVPMYAGETIDYTIREVRDGQ
;
A
#
# COMPACT_ATOMS: atom_id res chain seq x y z
N MET A 1 -1.52 13.77 -26.64
CA MET A 1 -2.60 14.78 -26.50
C MET A 1 -2.35 15.52 -25.19
N PRO A 2 -2.68 16.81 -25.07
CA PRO A 2 -2.52 17.51 -23.79
C PRO A 2 -3.35 16.81 -22.71
N PHE A 3 -2.87 16.79 -21.48
CA PHE A 3 -3.58 16.20 -20.34
C PHE A 3 -4.89 16.98 -20.13
N PRO A 4 -6.05 16.34 -20.01
CA PRO A 4 -7.31 17.06 -19.92
C PRO A 4 -7.43 17.82 -18.59
N THR A 5 -8.07 18.98 -18.61
CA THR A 5 -8.29 19.80 -17.42
C THR A 5 -9.34 19.22 -16.47
N GLN A 6 -10.16 18.30 -16.96
CA GLN A 6 -11.13 17.54 -16.17
C GLN A 6 -11.29 16.15 -16.77
N PHE A 7 -11.32 15.13 -15.93
CA PHE A 7 -11.51 13.73 -16.33
C PHE A 7 -11.99 12.88 -15.16
N THR A 8 -12.39 11.66 -15.44
CA THR A 8 -12.88 10.70 -14.46
C THR A 8 -11.89 9.54 -14.32
N LEU A 9 -11.58 9.17 -13.09
CA LEU A 9 -10.93 7.91 -12.76
C LEU A 9 -12.02 6.90 -12.36
N ASP A 10 -11.97 5.72 -12.99
CA ASP A 10 -12.93 4.65 -12.75
C ASP A 10 -12.41 3.67 -11.70
N THR A 11 -13.20 3.48 -10.65
CA THR A 11 -13.00 2.44 -9.66
C THR A 11 -11.56 2.37 -9.12
N PRO A 12 -11.01 3.49 -8.57
CA PRO A 12 -9.67 3.49 -8.03
C PRO A 12 -9.56 2.59 -6.80
N LEU A 13 -8.44 1.88 -6.68
CA LEU A 13 -8.13 0.94 -5.61
C LEU A 13 -6.83 1.32 -4.91
N ASP A 14 -6.78 1.08 -3.61
CA ASP A 14 -5.58 1.22 -2.80
C ASP A 14 -5.12 -0.18 -2.33
N MET A 15 -4.03 -0.67 -2.89
CA MET A 15 -3.61 -2.05 -2.65
C MET A 15 -2.72 -2.21 -1.42
N HIS A 16 -2.62 -1.17 -0.57
CA HIS A 16 -1.90 -1.22 0.71
C HIS A 16 -2.33 -0.07 1.64
N LEU A 17 -3.20 -0.34 2.60
CA LEU A 17 -3.78 0.69 3.46
C LEU A 17 -3.77 0.32 4.94
N HIS A 18 -3.29 1.23 5.80
CA HIS A 18 -3.38 1.12 7.25
C HIS A 18 -4.51 2.00 7.78
N LEU A 19 -5.56 1.38 8.29
CA LEU A 19 -6.70 2.10 8.91
C LEU A 19 -6.57 2.21 10.43
N ARG A 20 -5.59 1.51 11.03
CA ARG A 20 -5.43 1.45 12.50
C ARG A 20 -6.68 0.92 13.20
N ASP A 21 -6.93 1.31 14.45
CA ASP A 21 -8.10 0.89 15.24
C ASP A 21 -8.58 2.02 16.16
N GLY A 22 -9.72 1.84 16.82
CA GLY A 22 -10.27 2.76 17.79
C GLY A 22 -10.51 4.17 17.24
N GLU A 23 -10.14 5.19 18.01
CA GLU A 23 -10.35 6.59 17.64
C GLU A 23 -9.65 6.97 16.32
N MET A 24 -8.44 6.45 16.09
CA MET A 24 -7.71 6.70 14.84
C MET A 24 -8.49 6.20 13.63
N LEU A 25 -9.05 4.99 13.68
CA LEU A 25 -9.88 4.44 12.62
C LEU A 25 -11.06 5.37 12.28
N HIS A 26 -11.80 5.83 13.30
CA HIS A 26 -12.94 6.75 13.10
C HIS A 26 -12.51 8.09 12.48
N ASN A 27 -11.33 8.57 12.85
CA ASN A 27 -10.81 9.86 12.38
C ASN A 27 -10.38 9.85 10.91
N ILE A 28 -9.86 8.71 10.40
CA ILE A 28 -9.19 8.71 9.08
C ILE A 28 -9.82 7.77 8.04
N ALA A 29 -10.66 6.81 8.42
CA ALA A 29 -11.16 5.79 7.48
C ALA A 29 -11.89 6.42 6.28
N LYS A 30 -12.66 7.47 6.50
CA LYS A 30 -13.39 8.18 5.43
C LYS A 30 -12.47 8.85 4.42
N ALA A 31 -11.25 9.24 4.81
CA ALA A 31 -10.31 9.87 3.88
C ALA A 31 -9.94 8.93 2.71
N SER A 32 -9.89 7.62 2.95
CA SER A 32 -9.72 6.62 1.89
C SER A 32 -11.06 6.21 1.25
N ALA A 33 -12.07 5.93 2.09
CA ALA A 33 -13.36 5.40 1.63
C ALA A 33 -14.11 6.34 0.69
N GLN A 34 -13.93 7.65 0.83
CA GLN A 34 -14.57 8.64 -0.03
C GLN A 34 -14.05 8.62 -1.46
N THR A 35 -12.80 8.24 -1.68
CA THR A 35 -12.14 8.36 -2.99
C THR A 35 -11.78 7.03 -3.63
N PHE A 36 -11.56 5.98 -2.83
CA PHE A 36 -11.27 4.64 -3.35
C PHE A 36 -12.52 3.74 -3.30
N SER A 37 -12.64 2.84 -4.25
CA SER A 37 -13.70 1.81 -4.29
C SER A 37 -13.44 0.68 -3.29
N GLY A 38 -12.19 0.50 -2.90
CA GLY A 38 -11.76 -0.48 -1.93
C GLY A 38 -10.28 -0.43 -1.72
N ALA A 39 -9.81 -1.13 -0.69
CA ALA A 39 -8.39 -1.24 -0.38
C ALA A 39 -8.04 -2.58 0.26
N ILE A 40 -6.77 -3.00 0.08
CA ILE A 40 -6.17 -4.09 0.85
C ILE A 40 -5.79 -3.56 2.23
N ILE A 41 -6.46 -4.06 3.26
CA ILE A 41 -6.33 -3.58 4.64
C ILE A 41 -5.24 -4.34 5.38
N MET A 42 -4.25 -3.64 5.91
CA MET A 42 -3.12 -4.23 6.61
C MET A 42 -3.49 -4.69 8.03
N PRO A 43 -2.98 -5.87 8.47
CA PRO A 43 -3.45 -6.56 9.67
C PRO A 43 -2.62 -6.26 10.93
N ASN A 44 -1.62 -5.37 10.87
CA ASN A 44 -0.66 -5.10 11.94
C ASN A 44 -1.21 -4.18 13.03
N LEU A 45 -2.33 -4.56 13.60
CA LEU A 45 -2.87 -3.95 14.82
C LEU A 45 -2.13 -4.44 16.07
N VAL A 46 -2.57 -4.04 17.25
CA VAL A 46 -2.09 -4.54 18.55
C VAL A 46 -3.31 -5.00 19.37
N PRO A 47 -3.53 -6.32 19.50
CA PRO A 47 -2.82 -7.43 18.83
C PRO A 47 -3.06 -7.47 17.30
N PRO A 48 -2.19 -8.17 16.53
CA PRO A 48 -2.37 -8.29 15.09
C PRO A 48 -3.58 -9.18 14.73
N VAL A 49 -4.20 -8.90 13.59
CA VAL A 49 -5.33 -9.69 13.06
C VAL A 49 -4.79 -11.04 12.54
N SER A 50 -5.00 -12.11 13.29
CA SER A 50 -4.38 -13.42 13.08
C SER A 50 -5.34 -14.64 13.19
N SER A 51 -6.65 -14.36 13.35
CA SER A 51 -7.71 -15.37 13.34
C SER A 51 -8.92 -14.89 12.52
N LYS A 52 -9.83 -15.82 12.23
CA LYS A 52 -11.08 -15.53 11.50
C LYS A 52 -11.96 -14.53 12.25
N GLU A 53 -12.10 -14.73 13.55
CA GLU A 53 -12.89 -13.87 14.41
C GLU A 53 -12.35 -12.44 14.43
N GLU A 54 -11.02 -12.28 14.47
CA GLU A 54 -10.36 -10.97 14.41
C GLU A 54 -10.53 -10.29 13.06
N VAL A 55 -10.47 -11.05 11.95
CA VAL A 55 -10.75 -10.53 10.58
C VAL A 55 -12.17 -9.99 10.50
N ILE A 56 -13.17 -10.79 10.91
CA ILE A 56 -14.58 -10.39 10.88
C ILE A 56 -14.83 -9.19 11.78
N ALA A 57 -14.29 -9.22 13.00
CA ALA A 57 -14.46 -8.12 13.96
C ALA A 57 -13.80 -6.82 13.48
N TYR A 58 -12.62 -6.89 12.86
CA TYR A 58 -11.95 -5.70 12.32
C TYR A 58 -12.70 -5.15 11.11
N LYS A 59 -13.16 -6.02 10.20
CA LYS A 59 -14.00 -5.62 9.07
C LYS A 59 -15.24 -4.87 9.53
N ALA A 60 -15.96 -5.39 10.52
CA ALA A 60 -17.14 -4.75 11.08
C ALA A 60 -16.85 -3.35 11.65
N ARG A 61 -15.72 -3.16 12.36
CA ARG A 61 -15.31 -1.84 12.87
C ARG A 61 -14.97 -0.85 11.74
N ILE A 62 -14.37 -1.34 10.65
CA ILE A 62 -14.11 -0.50 9.47
C ILE A 62 -15.43 -0.09 8.82
N GLU A 63 -16.35 -1.02 8.60
CA GLU A 63 -17.67 -0.75 8.02
C GLU A 63 -18.46 0.25 8.87
N GLU A 64 -18.39 0.16 10.20
CA GLU A 64 -19.00 1.15 11.10
C GLU A 64 -18.34 2.54 10.94
N ALA A 65 -17.01 2.61 10.90
CA ALA A 65 -16.26 3.87 10.80
C ALA A 65 -16.48 4.60 9.46
N ILE A 66 -16.59 3.87 8.36
CA ILE A 66 -16.85 4.45 7.03
C ILE A 66 -18.32 4.83 6.84
N GLY A 67 -19.24 4.16 7.54
CA GLY A 67 -20.69 4.40 7.46
C GLY A 67 -21.26 4.03 6.09
N THR A 68 -21.87 5.00 5.40
CA THR A 68 -22.55 4.78 4.11
C THR A 68 -21.65 4.91 2.88
N GLU A 69 -20.32 5.09 3.08
CA GLU A 69 -19.42 5.21 1.95
C GLU A 69 -19.36 3.88 1.17
N ASN A 70 -19.42 3.97 -0.16
CA ASN A 70 -19.26 2.80 -1.04
C ASN A 70 -17.77 2.41 -1.13
N PHE A 71 -17.34 1.55 -0.22
CA PHE A 71 -15.95 1.11 -0.10
C PHE A 71 -15.87 -0.35 0.35
N THR A 72 -15.06 -1.14 -0.32
CA THR A 72 -14.85 -2.54 0.02
C THR A 72 -13.52 -2.72 0.76
N PRO A 73 -13.54 -3.03 2.08
CA PRO A 73 -12.33 -3.42 2.79
C PRO A 73 -11.95 -4.87 2.42
N TYR A 74 -10.91 -5.05 1.64
CA TYR A 74 -10.30 -6.35 1.35
C TYR A 74 -9.36 -6.70 2.49
N MET A 75 -9.83 -7.56 3.38
CA MET A 75 -9.11 -7.89 4.62
C MET A 75 -7.87 -8.73 4.36
N THR A 76 -6.85 -8.58 5.21
CA THR A 76 -5.69 -9.46 5.23
C THR A 76 -5.47 -10.07 6.60
N LEU A 77 -4.79 -11.23 6.62
CA LEU A 77 -4.39 -11.93 7.82
C LEU A 77 -2.90 -11.68 8.08
N PHE A 78 -2.51 -11.48 9.34
CA PHE A 78 -1.11 -11.42 9.74
C PHE A 78 -0.48 -12.81 9.62
N PHE A 79 0.59 -12.96 8.81
CA PHE A 79 1.21 -14.25 8.52
C PHE A 79 1.81 -14.90 9.77
N LYS A 80 1.52 -16.18 9.96
CA LYS A 80 2.21 -17.07 10.92
C LYS A 80 2.54 -18.40 10.23
N PRO A 81 3.76 -18.96 10.41
CA PRO A 81 4.17 -20.19 9.75
C PRO A 81 3.36 -21.43 10.17
N VAL A 82 2.61 -21.34 11.27
CA VAL A 82 1.79 -22.44 11.83
C VAL A 82 0.43 -22.62 11.13
N TYR A 83 0.06 -21.77 10.19
CA TYR A 83 -1.21 -21.91 9.49
C TYR A 83 -1.21 -23.13 8.59
N ASP A 84 -2.15 -24.03 8.84
CA ASP A 84 -2.37 -25.20 8.01
C ASP A 84 -3.45 -24.94 6.93
N ARG A 85 -3.59 -25.92 6.04
CA ARG A 85 -4.54 -25.83 4.93
C ARG A 85 -5.99 -25.71 5.41
N ALA A 86 -6.38 -26.46 6.46
CA ALA A 86 -7.76 -26.47 6.94
C ALA A 86 -8.16 -25.09 7.51
N PHE A 87 -7.26 -24.45 8.25
CA PHE A 87 -7.43 -23.11 8.76
C PHE A 87 -7.58 -22.08 7.62
N LEU A 88 -6.74 -22.16 6.58
CA LEU A 88 -6.77 -21.25 5.45
C LEU A 88 -7.99 -21.47 4.55
N GLU A 89 -8.46 -22.71 4.37
CA GLU A 89 -9.70 -23.01 3.65
C GLU A 89 -10.93 -22.39 4.34
N ASP A 90 -11.00 -22.45 5.67
CA ASP A 90 -12.10 -21.86 6.43
C ASP A 90 -12.11 -20.33 6.37
N LEU A 91 -10.94 -19.72 6.16
CA LEU A 91 -10.76 -18.25 6.13
C LEU A 91 -10.78 -17.64 4.72
N ARG A 92 -10.67 -18.47 3.68
CA ARG A 92 -10.40 -18.04 2.31
C ARG A 92 -11.35 -16.95 1.79
N ASP A 93 -12.64 -17.07 2.09
CA ASP A 93 -13.66 -16.14 1.59
C ASP A 93 -13.72 -14.81 2.38
N ASP A 94 -13.05 -14.76 3.53
CA ASP A 94 -13.03 -13.58 4.40
C ASP A 94 -11.79 -12.71 4.20
N ILE A 95 -10.76 -13.20 3.48
CA ILE A 95 -9.50 -12.47 3.24
C ILE A 95 -9.16 -12.38 1.75
N ALA A 96 -8.48 -11.31 1.37
CA ALA A 96 -7.93 -11.13 0.02
C ALA A 96 -6.46 -11.55 -0.11
N ALA A 97 -5.71 -11.57 0.99
CA ALA A 97 -4.30 -11.93 1.03
C ALA A 97 -3.83 -12.21 2.47
N ILE A 98 -2.61 -12.71 2.59
CA ILE A 98 -1.93 -12.85 3.88
C ILE A 98 -0.68 -11.96 3.86
N LYS A 99 -0.50 -11.15 4.90
CA LYS A 99 0.60 -10.18 5.00
C LYS A 99 1.71 -10.68 5.91
N LEU A 100 2.90 -10.82 5.35
CA LEU A 100 4.11 -11.22 6.06
C LEU A 100 4.97 -10.00 6.40
N TYR A 101 5.40 -9.93 7.66
CA TYR A 101 6.37 -8.98 8.17
C TYR A 101 7.60 -9.72 8.69
N PRO A 102 8.82 -9.25 8.40
CA PRO A 102 9.99 -9.63 9.18
C PRO A 102 9.87 -9.10 10.61
N ALA A 103 10.27 -9.91 11.60
CA ALA A 103 10.09 -9.58 13.01
C ALA A 103 10.83 -8.28 13.42
N GLY A 104 10.11 -7.32 14.00
CA GLY A 104 10.64 -6.08 14.55
C GLY A 104 11.18 -5.06 13.54
N ILE A 105 10.95 -5.26 12.23
CA ILE A 105 11.48 -4.36 11.19
C ILE A 105 10.64 -3.09 11.03
N THR A 106 9.33 -3.20 11.15
CA THR A 106 8.41 -2.08 10.99
C THR A 106 7.41 -2.00 12.15
N THR A 107 6.47 -1.06 12.08
CA THR A 107 5.46 -0.83 13.14
C THR A 107 4.64 -2.09 13.41
N ASN A 108 4.54 -2.50 14.69
CA ASN A 108 3.74 -3.64 15.15
C ASN A 108 4.08 -4.96 14.46
N SER A 109 5.35 -5.19 14.15
CA SER A 109 5.83 -6.40 13.48
C SER A 109 6.63 -7.36 14.36
N GLU A 110 6.63 -7.17 15.68
CA GLU A 110 7.37 -7.99 16.65
C GLU A 110 6.98 -9.47 16.58
N GLY A 111 5.71 -9.75 16.29
CA GLY A 111 5.18 -11.11 16.07
C GLY A 111 5.42 -11.67 14.66
N GLY A 112 6.20 -10.99 13.84
CA GLY A 112 6.51 -11.39 12.47
C GLY A 112 7.47 -12.59 12.37
N VAL A 113 7.92 -12.87 11.14
CA VAL A 113 8.80 -14.01 10.83
C VAL A 113 10.25 -13.66 11.19
N SER A 114 10.88 -14.49 12.02
CA SER A 114 12.26 -14.29 12.46
C SER A 114 13.32 -14.84 11.49
N GLY A 115 12.91 -15.71 10.55
CA GLY A 115 13.77 -16.32 9.55
C GLY A 115 13.01 -16.68 8.28
N PHE A 116 13.74 -16.79 7.18
CA PHE A 116 13.19 -17.13 5.85
C PHE A 116 13.73 -18.48 5.37
N ASP A 117 13.66 -19.50 6.26
CA ASP A 117 13.91 -20.87 5.86
C ASP A 117 12.69 -21.37 5.07
N ILE A 118 12.95 -21.80 3.83
CA ILE A 118 11.89 -22.27 2.92
C ILE A 118 11.16 -23.48 3.49
N GLU A 119 11.86 -24.38 4.17
CA GLU A 119 11.25 -25.63 4.70
C GLU A 119 10.34 -25.33 5.92
N GLU A 120 10.69 -24.34 6.74
CA GLU A 120 9.82 -23.90 7.85
C GLU A 120 8.55 -23.20 7.34
N LEU A 121 8.66 -22.45 6.26
CA LEU A 121 7.53 -21.71 5.68
C LEU A 121 6.67 -22.56 4.73
N ARG A 122 7.22 -23.68 4.23
CA ARG A 122 6.63 -24.50 3.17
C ARG A 122 5.18 -24.90 3.43
N PRO A 123 4.79 -25.43 4.60
CA PRO A 123 3.41 -25.88 4.81
C PRO A 123 2.37 -24.78 4.60
N ALA A 124 2.62 -23.59 5.13
CA ALA A 124 1.71 -22.44 4.99
C ALA A 124 1.72 -21.90 3.56
N LEU A 125 2.90 -21.76 2.93
CA LEU A 125 3.03 -21.17 1.59
C LEU A 125 2.50 -22.11 0.49
N GLU A 126 2.63 -23.43 0.64
CA GLU A 126 2.00 -24.39 -0.27
C GLU A 126 0.46 -24.36 -0.15
N ALA A 127 -0.07 -24.30 1.08
CA ALA A 127 -1.50 -24.16 1.29
C ALA A 127 -2.05 -22.87 0.68
N MET A 128 -1.37 -21.72 0.87
CA MET A 128 -1.71 -20.46 0.21
C MET A 128 -1.68 -20.58 -1.32
N SER A 129 -0.63 -21.20 -1.86
CA SER A 129 -0.47 -21.43 -3.30
C SER A 129 -1.59 -22.28 -3.89
N ASP A 130 -2.03 -23.32 -3.18
CA ASP A 130 -3.11 -24.21 -3.60
C ASP A 130 -4.49 -23.54 -3.53
N LEU A 131 -4.67 -22.62 -2.57
CA LEU A 131 -5.91 -21.88 -2.36
C LEU A 131 -5.98 -20.56 -3.14
N ASP A 132 -4.94 -20.24 -3.92
CA ASP A 132 -4.77 -18.96 -4.65
C ASP A 132 -4.88 -17.74 -3.71
N ILE A 133 -4.32 -17.83 -2.50
CA ILE A 133 -4.24 -16.72 -1.54
C ILE A 133 -2.90 -16.01 -1.73
N PRO A 134 -2.87 -14.74 -2.17
CA PRO A 134 -1.64 -13.98 -2.37
C PRO A 134 -0.86 -13.76 -1.07
N LEU A 135 0.48 -13.76 -1.17
CA LEU A 135 1.39 -13.38 -0.10
C LEU A 135 1.87 -11.94 -0.31
N CYS A 136 1.48 -11.04 0.57
CA CYS A 136 1.97 -9.66 0.63
C CYS A 136 3.15 -9.59 1.60
N VAL A 137 4.27 -8.99 1.22
CA VAL A 137 5.50 -9.03 2.02
C VAL A 137 6.09 -7.63 2.22
N HIS A 138 6.32 -7.25 3.48
CA HIS A 138 7.22 -6.14 3.80
C HIS A 138 8.67 -6.62 3.68
N GLY A 139 9.36 -6.23 2.62
CA GLY A 139 10.65 -6.81 2.24
C GLY A 139 11.85 -5.99 2.72
N GLU A 140 12.19 -6.07 3.99
CA GLU A 140 13.40 -5.48 4.55
C GLU A 140 14.16 -6.50 5.42
N THR A 141 15.51 -6.49 5.32
CA THR A 141 16.40 -7.22 6.22
C THR A 141 16.71 -6.39 7.48
N ASN A 142 17.55 -6.94 8.37
CA ASN A 142 18.12 -6.20 9.52
C ASN A 142 19.43 -5.47 9.17
N GLY A 143 19.78 -5.35 7.89
CA GLY A 143 20.99 -4.70 7.41
C GLY A 143 20.99 -3.17 7.58
N PHE A 144 21.91 -2.50 6.89
CA PHE A 144 21.94 -1.05 6.87
C PHE A 144 20.67 -0.49 6.22
N VAL A 145 20.05 0.52 6.85
CA VAL A 145 18.71 1.00 6.50
C VAL A 145 18.49 1.31 5.01
N MET A 146 19.51 1.77 4.30
CA MET A 146 19.44 2.08 2.87
C MET A 146 19.47 0.83 1.99
N ASP A 147 19.99 -0.27 2.47
CA ASP A 147 20.26 -1.48 1.68
C ASP A 147 19.26 -2.62 2.00
N ARG A 148 18.49 -2.51 3.10
CA ARG A 148 17.59 -3.54 3.64
C ARG A 148 16.68 -4.17 2.60
N GLU A 149 16.05 -3.35 1.74
CA GLU A 149 15.13 -3.85 0.72
C GLU A 149 15.89 -4.51 -0.43
N ALA A 150 17.00 -3.90 -0.91
CA ALA A 150 17.83 -4.49 -1.95
C ALA A 150 18.41 -5.85 -1.54
N GLU A 151 18.81 -6.00 -0.27
CA GLU A 151 19.25 -7.29 0.30
C GLU A 151 18.10 -8.32 0.34
N PHE A 152 16.87 -7.87 0.62
CA PHE A 152 15.70 -8.74 0.71
C PHE A 152 15.28 -9.33 -0.65
N VAL A 153 15.69 -8.73 -1.77
CA VAL A 153 15.39 -9.22 -3.13
C VAL A 153 15.78 -10.69 -3.29
N SER A 154 16.94 -11.10 -2.72
CA SER A 154 17.37 -12.50 -2.76
C SER A 154 16.40 -13.47 -2.06
N ILE A 155 15.66 -12.99 -1.06
CA ILE A 155 14.62 -13.75 -0.36
C ILE A 155 13.37 -13.87 -1.26
N TYR A 156 12.94 -12.78 -1.90
CA TYR A 156 11.86 -12.81 -2.88
C TYR A 156 12.14 -13.81 -4.00
N GLU A 157 13.36 -13.83 -4.55
CA GLU A 157 13.75 -14.76 -5.61
C GLU A 157 13.68 -16.22 -5.18
N ARG A 158 14.15 -16.52 -3.96
CA ARG A 158 14.05 -17.88 -3.39
C ARG A 158 12.60 -18.30 -3.16
N LEU A 159 11.77 -17.42 -2.62
CA LEU A 159 10.34 -17.68 -2.43
C LEU A 159 9.62 -17.88 -3.77
N ALA A 160 9.87 -17.01 -4.74
CA ALA A 160 9.26 -17.10 -6.07
C ALA A 160 9.64 -18.37 -6.82
N ALA A 161 10.89 -18.81 -6.69
CA ALA A 161 11.37 -20.06 -7.30
C ALA A 161 10.81 -21.30 -6.59
N ALA A 162 10.72 -21.28 -5.25
CA ALA A 162 10.21 -22.41 -4.47
C ALA A 162 8.69 -22.59 -4.63
N PHE A 163 7.93 -21.50 -4.81
CA PHE A 163 6.46 -21.50 -4.89
C PHE A 163 5.98 -20.81 -6.18
N PRO A 164 6.19 -21.41 -7.38
CA PRO A 164 5.95 -20.73 -8.67
C PRO A 164 4.49 -20.42 -8.99
N ARG A 165 3.52 -21.00 -8.25
CA ARG A 165 2.08 -20.70 -8.38
C ARG A 165 1.60 -19.64 -7.39
N LEU A 166 2.37 -19.38 -6.32
CA LEU A 166 2.03 -18.38 -5.31
C LEU A 166 2.23 -16.98 -5.88
N LYS A 167 1.20 -16.15 -5.85
CA LYS A 167 1.33 -14.71 -6.12
C LYS A 167 2.04 -14.05 -4.93
N ILE A 168 3.20 -13.45 -5.17
CA ILE A 168 3.99 -12.75 -4.15
C ILE A 168 4.00 -11.27 -4.48
N ILE A 169 3.48 -10.46 -3.57
CA ILE A 169 3.41 -9.01 -3.71
C ILE A 169 4.54 -8.40 -2.89
N MET A 170 5.52 -7.83 -3.55
CA MET A 170 6.56 -6.99 -2.95
C MET A 170 5.90 -5.65 -2.61
N GLU A 171 5.61 -5.44 -1.33
CA GLU A 171 4.86 -4.26 -0.90
C GLU A 171 5.72 -3.01 -0.88
N HIS A 172 5.12 -1.85 -1.27
CA HIS A 172 5.71 -0.50 -1.18
C HIS A 172 7.21 -0.46 -1.56
N ILE A 173 7.57 -1.07 -2.72
CA ILE A 173 8.97 -1.15 -3.13
C ILE A 173 9.60 0.24 -3.29
N THR A 174 10.89 0.33 -2.93
CA THR A 174 11.63 1.60 -2.92
C THR A 174 12.97 1.55 -3.65
N THR A 175 13.39 0.38 -4.17
CA THR A 175 14.71 0.20 -4.77
C THR A 175 14.64 -0.24 -6.24
N LYS A 176 15.63 0.16 -7.02
CA LYS A 176 15.81 -0.31 -8.41
C LYS A 176 16.03 -1.82 -8.50
N GLU A 177 16.59 -2.43 -7.46
CA GLU A 177 16.79 -3.89 -7.36
C GLU A 177 15.45 -4.62 -7.29
N SER A 178 14.49 -4.11 -6.51
CA SER A 178 13.12 -4.65 -6.46
C SER A 178 12.39 -4.48 -7.79
N VAL A 179 12.54 -3.33 -8.45
CA VAL A 179 12.03 -3.11 -9.80
C VAL A 179 12.60 -4.14 -10.78
N ALA A 180 13.92 -4.37 -10.75
CA ALA A 180 14.58 -5.33 -11.64
C ALA A 180 14.14 -6.78 -11.39
N ALA A 181 13.67 -7.12 -10.19
CA ALA A 181 13.17 -8.45 -9.85
C ALA A 181 11.83 -8.79 -10.52
N LEU A 182 11.00 -7.80 -10.85
CA LEU A 182 9.67 -7.99 -11.42
C LEU A 182 9.68 -8.86 -12.68
N ASP A 183 10.65 -8.65 -13.58
CA ASP A 183 10.69 -9.36 -14.86
C ASP A 183 11.37 -10.72 -14.78
N ARG A 184 12.08 -11.01 -13.68
CA ARG A 184 12.79 -12.28 -13.50
C ARG A 184 11.87 -13.45 -13.13
N PHE A 185 10.76 -13.16 -12.46
CA PHE A 185 9.79 -14.19 -12.01
C PHE A 185 8.36 -13.81 -12.39
N LYS A 186 7.59 -14.78 -12.92
CA LYS A 186 6.22 -14.55 -13.37
C LYS A 186 5.25 -14.22 -12.22
N ASN A 187 5.54 -14.72 -11.03
CA ASN A 187 4.71 -14.66 -9.84
C ASN A 187 5.12 -13.57 -8.83
N LEU A 188 6.09 -12.71 -9.18
CA LEU A 188 6.39 -11.48 -8.43
C LEU A 188 5.59 -10.31 -8.97
N TYR A 189 4.96 -9.57 -8.08
CA TYR A 189 4.20 -8.34 -8.31
C TYR A 189 4.65 -7.29 -7.29
N ALA A 190 4.26 -6.03 -7.46
CA ALA A 190 4.61 -5.00 -6.48
C ALA A 190 3.52 -3.94 -6.29
N THR A 191 3.51 -3.33 -5.11
CA THR A 191 2.87 -2.04 -4.87
C THR A 191 3.91 -0.92 -4.82
N ILE A 192 3.53 0.26 -5.29
CA ILE A 192 4.33 1.49 -5.18
C ILE A 192 3.45 2.57 -4.57
N THR A 193 4.02 3.31 -3.60
CA THR A 193 3.34 4.38 -2.89
C THR A 193 3.48 5.73 -3.60
N VAL A 194 2.53 6.64 -3.37
CA VAL A 194 2.66 7.99 -3.90
C VAL A 194 3.89 8.70 -3.33
N HIS A 195 4.16 8.61 -2.04
CA HIS A 195 5.27 9.32 -1.44
C HIS A 195 6.64 8.87 -1.96
N HIS A 196 6.88 7.57 -2.18
CA HIS A 196 8.14 7.10 -2.77
C HIS A 196 8.34 7.51 -4.24
N LEU A 197 7.28 7.90 -4.94
CA LEU A 197 7.38 8.50 -6.28
C LEU A 197 7.79 9.99 -6.23
N PHE A 198 7.56 10.67 -5.10
CA PHE A 198 7.84 12.11 -4.95
C PHE A 198 9.14 12.41 -4.22
N ILE A 199 9.46 11.64 -3.16
CA ILE A 199 10.55 11.97 -2.24
C ILE A 199 11.72 11.00 -2.32
N THR A 200 12.88 11.51 -1.94
CA THR A 200 14.12 10.77 -1.68
C THR A 200 14.51 10.94 -0.20
N LEU A 201 15.60 10.33 0.23
CA LEU A 201 16.12 10.52 1.59
C LEU A 201 16.50 11.98 1.86
N ASP A 202 16.90 12.73 0.84
CA ASP A 202 17.22 14.16 0.98
C ASP A 202 16.01 14.99 1.42
N ASP A 203 14.80 14.64 0.96
CA ASP A 203 13.56 15.31 1.37
C ASP A 203 13.21 15.01 2.83
N VAL A 204 13.62 13.86 3.35
CA VAL A 204 13.39 13.45 4.75
C VAL A 204 14.43 14.03 5.71
N ALA A 205 15.72 14.02 5.32
CA ALA A 205 16.84 14.29 6.24
C ALA A 205 18.03 15.07 5.63
N GLY A 206 17.93 15.50 4.38
CA GLY A 206 19.01 16.25 3.68
C GLY A 206 19.14 17.72 4.10
N GLY A 207 18.15 18.24 4.81
CA GLY A 207 18.14 19.58 5.41
C GLY A 207 17.65 19.53 6.85
N MET A 208 16.60 20.29 7.17
CA MET A 208 15.87 20.10 8.42
C MET A 208 15.06 18.81 8.33
N LEU A 209 15.10 18.02 9.39
CA LEU A 209 14.35 16.75 9.45
C LEU A 209 12.86 16.97 9.22
N GLN A 210 12.28 16.16 8.33
CA GLN A 210 10.86 16.17 8.00
C GLN A 210 10.16 14.93 8.59
N PRO A 211 9.69 14.98 9.84
CA PRO A 211 9.14 13.81 10.52
C PRO A 211 7.91 13.22 9.81
N HIS A 212 7.08 14.07 9.17
CA HIS A 212 5.89 13.62 8.45
C HIS A 212 6.20 12.89 7.13
N LEU A 213 7.44 12.92 6.65
CA LEU A 213 7.92 12.14 5.49
C LEU A 213 8.67 10.87 5.88
N PHE A 214 8.91 10.64 7.18
CA PHE A 214 9.56 9.41 7.66
C PHE A 214 8.63 8.21 7.59
N CYS A 215 9.06 7.16 6.88
CA CYS A 215 8.36 5.89 6.67
C CYS A 215 9.31 4.69 6.69
N LYS A 216 8.76 3.49 6.64
CA LYS A 216 9.49 2.22 6.46
C LYS A 216 8.81 1.38 5.39
N PRO A 217 9.52 1.02 4.31
CA PRO A 217 10.92 1.34 3.99
C PRO A 217 11.15 2.85 3.88
N ILE A 218 12.36 3.29 4.27
CA ILE A 218 12.72 4.70 4.11
C ILE A 218 12.86 5.06 2.63
N ALA A 219 12.54 6.30 2.26
CA ALA A 219 12.80 6.81 0.91
C ALA A 219 14.31 6.69 0.57
N LYS A 220 14.60 6.27 -0.66
CA LYS A 220 15.95 5.91 -1.09
C LYS A 220 16.63 7.03 -1.88
N ARG A 221 17.52 6.67 -2.78
CA ARG A 221 18.32 7.58 -3.63
C ARG A 221 17.50 8.07 -4.83
N PRO A 222 17.93 9.16 -5.50
CA PRO A 222 17.29 9.64 -6.73
C PRO A 222 17.15 8.57 -7.82
N GLU A 223 18.20 7.75 -8.03
CA GLU A 223 18.18 6.68 -9.03
C GLU A 223 17.19 5.55 -8.71
N ASP A 224 16.90 5.32 -7.43
CA ASP A 224 15.86 4.38 -7.00
C ASP A 224 14.47 4.94 -7.33
N ARG A 225 14.22 6.21 -6.97
CA ARG A 225 12.97 6.90 -7.32
C ARG A 225 12.75 6.93 -8.83
N GLU A 226 13.76 7.20 -9.63
CA GLU A 226 13.69 7.18 -11.10
C GLU A 226 13.24 5.80 -11.63
N ALA A 227 13.74 4.72 -11.04
CA ALA A 227 13.33 3.36 -11.41
C ALA A 227 11.85 3.11 -11.07
N LEU A 228 11.39 3.57 -9.90
CA LEU A 228 9.98 3.48 -9.51
C LEU A 228 9.08 4.31 -10.43
N LEU A 229 9.47 5.56 -10.71
CA LEU A 229 8.75 6.46 -11.62
C LEU A 229 8.53 5.79 -12.98
N LYS A 230 9.59 5.22 -13.55
CA LYS A 230 9.50 4.57 -14.86
C LYS A 230 8.43 3.49 -14.90
N VAL A 231 8.44 2.55 -13.95
CA VAL A 231 7.48 1.42 -13.97
C VAL A 231 6.06 1.84 -13.58
N ALA A 232 5.90 2.89 -12.76
CA ALA A 232 4.59 3.44 -12.42
C ALA A 232 3.97 4.17 -13.63
N LEU A 233 4.72 5.08 -14.27
CA LEU A 233 4.27 5.86 -15.42
C LEU A 233 4.01 4.98 -16.66
N ASP A 234 4.77 3.90 -16.83
CA ASP A 234 4.53 2.89 -17.86
C ASP A 234 3.33 1.97 -17.54
N ALA A 235 2.80 2.06 -16.31
CA ALA A 235 1.80 1.13 -15.77
C ALA A 235 2.23 -0.32 -15.99
N HIS A 236 3.47 -0.64 -15.57
CA HIS A 236 4.00 -2.00 -15.71
C HIS A 236 2.97 -3.03 -15.23
N PRO A 237 2.67 -4.10 -15.99
CA PRO A 237 1.52 -4.97 -15.74
C PRO A 237 1.55 -5.73 -14.41
N LYS A 238 2.67 -5.72 -13.70
CA LYS A 238 2.83 -6.35 -12.38
C LYS A 238 2.91 -5.33 -11.24
N VAL A 239 2.71 -4.05 -11.53
CA VAL A 239 2.82 -2.96 -10.53
C VAL A 239 1.45 -2.33 -10.31
N MET A 240 1.10 -2.13 -9.04
CA MET A 240 -0.15 -1.54 -8.59
C MET A 240 0.13 -0.35 -7.68
N PHE A 241 -0.81 0.57 -7.61
CA PHE A 241 -0.81 1.58 -6.57
C PHE A 241 -1.19 0.94 -5.22
N GLY A 242 -0.40 1.23 -4.20
CA GLY A 242 -0.72 0.94 -2.80
C GLY A 242 -0.19 2.10 -1.97
N SER A 243 -1.07 2.84 -1.30
CA SER A 243 -0.69 4.12 -0.69
C SER A 243 0.32 3.96 0.44
N ASP A 244 0.31 2.83 1.14
CA ASP A 244 0.91 2.69 2.46
C ASP A 244 0.62 3.93 3.34
N SER A 245 -0.59 4.47 3.18
CA SER A 245 -1.05 5.55 4.04
C SER A 245 -1.12 5.03 5.46
N ALA A 246 -0.17 5.47 6.27
CA ALA A 246 0.09 4.94 7.61
C ALA A 246 -0.01 6.07 8.64
N PRO A 247 -1.24 6.47 9.02
CA PRO A 247 -1.48 7.58 9.91
C PRO A 247 -0.93 7.33 11.32
N HIS A 248 -0.38 8.40 11.90
CA HIS A 248 0.01 8.48 13.30
C HIS A 248 -0.39 9.85 13.84
N PRO A 249 -0.71 9.97 15.13
CA PRO A 249 -0.95 11.27 15.77
C PRO A 249 0.27 12.19 15.61
N ARG A 250 0.03 13.50 15.49
CA ARG A 250 1.08 14.52 15.36
C ARG A 250 2.17 14.36 16.41
N GLU A 251 1.80 14.18 17.67
CA GLU A 251 2.75 14.02 18.79
C GLU A 251 3.62 12.76 18.66
N ALA A 252 3.14 11.70 18.04
CA ALA A 252 3.93 10.49 17.79
C ALA A 252 4.94 10.69 16.65
N LYS A 253 4.60 11.54 15.67
CA LYS A 253 5.48 11.92 14.57
C LYS A 253 6.54 12.94 15.00
N GLU A 254 6.14 13.93 15.78
CA GLU A 254 6.99 15.06 16.21
C GLU A 254 7.71 14.79 17.55
N SER A 255 7.90 13.53 17.89
CA SER A 255 8.65 13.06 19.06
C SER A 255 10.03 12.52 18.71
N CYS A 256 10.90 12.34 19.71
CA CYS A 256 12.23 11.72 19.51
C CYS A 256 12.16 10.31 18.93
N GLY A 257 11.05 9.59 19.15
CA GLY A 257 10.84 8.25 18.60
C GLY A 257 10.31 8.23 17.16
N CYS A 258 9.87 9.34 16.63
CA CYS A 258 9.26 9.57 15.31
C CYS A 258 8.60 8.32 14.70
N ALA A 259 7.31 8.14 14.89
CA ALA A 259 6.58 7.00 14.34
C ALA A 259 6.71 6.96 12.80
N ALA A 260 7.01 5.78 12.25
CA ALA A 260 7.17 5.59 10.80
C ALA A 260 5.82 5.46 10.10
N GLY A 261 5.57 6.31 9.11
CA GLY A 261 4.36 6.32 8.28
C GLY A 261 4.08 7.69 7.70
N VAL A 262 3.70 7.74 6.42
CA VAL A 262 3.26 8.96 5.73
C VAL A 262 1.75 8.86 5.53
N PHE A 263 1.01 9.92 5.82
CA PHE A 263 -0.44 9.97 5.61
C PHE A 263 -0.75 10.63 4.28
N THR A 264 -1.16 9.84 3.30
CA THR A 264 -1.39 10.29 1.91
C THR A 264 -2.81 10.09 1.42
N ALA A 265 -3.63 9.30 2.12
CA ALA A 265 -4.98 8.93 1.69
C ALA A 265 -5.83 10.11 1.18
N PRO A 266 -5.85 11.30 1.82
CA PRO A 266 -6.70 12.40 1.39
C PRO A 266 -6.33 13.02 0.04
N ILE A 267 -5.09 12.84 -0.42
CA ILE A 267 -4.51 13.55 -1.57
C ILE A 267 -3.85 12.64 -2.61
N ALA A 268 -3.90 11.33 -2.42
CA ALA A 268 -3.17 10.37 -3.24
C ALA A 268 -3.54 10.46 -4.73
N LEU A 269 -4.82 10.50 -5.07
CA LEU A 269 -5.28 10.55 -6.48
C LEU A 269 -4.90 11.87 -7.16
N GLN A 270 -4.98 12.98 -6.43
CA GLN A 270 -4.58 14.29 -6.94
C GLN A 270 -3.08 14.33 -7.23
N LEU A 271 -2.25 13.84 -6.30
CA LEU A 271 -0.80 13.78 -6.47
C LEU A 271 -0.39 12.85 -7.61
N LEU A 272 -0.97 11.66 -7.71
CA LEU A 272 -0.71 10.76 -8.82
C LEU A 272 -1.10 11.39 -10.16
N THR A 273 -2.23 12.09 -10.21
CA THR A 273 -2.65 12.82 -11.41
C THR A 273 -1.63 13.89 -11.81
N GLN A 274 -1.21 14.72 -10.86
CA GLN A 274 -0.19 15.75 -11.08
C GLN A 274 1.14 15.14 -11.56
N LEU A 275 1.53 14.02 -10.99
CA LEU A 275 2.74 13.30 -11.38
C LEU A 275 2.68 12.79 -12.83
N PHE A 276 1.58 12.12 -13.21
CA PHE A 276 1.41 11.60 -14.57
C PHE A 276 1.33 12.72 -15.60
N GLU A 277 0.66 13.84 -15.29
CA GLU A 277 0.67 15.02 -16.15
C GLU A 277 2.07 15.61 -16.31
N ALA A 278 2.81 15.79 -15.22
CA ALA A 278 4.16 16.37 -15.24
C ALA A 278 5.16 15.57 -16.09
N HIS A 279 4.88 14.30 -16.31
CA HIS A 279 5.70 13.39 -17.12
C HIS A 279 5.06 13.05 -18.48
N ASP A 280 4.03 13.79 -18.92
CA ASP A 280 3.29 13.54 -20.17
C ASP A 280 2.78 12.09 -20.32
N ALA A 281 2.54 11.40 -19.20
CA ALA A 281 2.04 10.02 -19.19
C ALA A 281 0.52 9.98 -19.44
N PRO A 282 0.01 9.09 -20.31
CA PRO A 282 -1.42 9.02 -20.62
C PRO A 282 -2.29 8.65 -19.42
N ILE A 283 -3.53 9.16 -19.36
CA ILE A 283 -4.51 8.85 -18.32
C ILE A 283 -4.80 7.34 -18.24
N GLU A 284 -4.79 6.65 -19.37
CA GLU A 284 -5.00 5.21 -19.43
C GLU A 284 -3.92 4.45 -18.65
N LYS A 285 -2.70 4.98 -18.58
CA LYS A 285 -1.62 4.45 -17.74
C LYS A 285 -1.90 4.70 -16.26
N LEU A 286 -2.35 5.90 -15.90
CA LEU A 286 -2.78 6.19 -14.53
C LEU A 286 -3.93 5.25 -14.12
N GLN A 287 -4.95 5.11 -14.97
CA GLN A 287 -6.09 4.22 -14.74
C GLN A 287 -5.65 2.75 -14.56
N ALA A 288 -4.71 2.28 -15.36
CA ALA A 288 -4.17 0.93 -15.24
C ALA A 288 -3.40 0.75 -13.91
N PHE A 289 -2.60 1.72 -13.51
CA PHE A 289 -1.81 1.69 -12.27
C PHE A 289 -2.67 1.71 -11.01
N ILE A 290 -3.72 2.55 -10.96
CA ILE A 290 -4.58 2.72 -9.77
C ILE A 290 -5.76 1.73 -9.70
N SER A 291 -6.07 0.99 -10.76
CA SER A 291 -7.24 0.11 -10.80
C SER A 291 -7.01 -1.15 -11.64
N GLY A 292 -6.74 -1.00 -12.93
CA GLY A 292 -6.77 -2.12 -13.88
C GLY A 292 -5.81 -3.25 -13.52
N ASN A 293 -4.58 -2.95 -13.11
CA ASN A 293 -3.61 -3.96 -12.71
C ASN A 293 -4.04 -4.70 -11.46
N ALA A 294 -4.53 -3.98 -10.44
CA ALA A 294 -5.00 -4.55 -9.18
C ALA A 294 -6.16 -5.54 -9.41
N ARG A 295 -7.17 -5.12 -10.17
CA ARG A 295 -8.33 -5.97 -10.51
C ARG A 295 -7.91 -7.28 -11.17
N ARG A 296 -6.96 -7.21 -12.10
CA ARG A 296 -6.45 -8.39 -12.81
C ARG A 296 -5.57 -9.29 -11.93
N ILE A 297 -4.70 -8.71 -11.09
CA ILE A 297 -3.76 -9.49 -10.26
C ILE A 297 -4.49 -10.22 -9.14
N TYR A 298 -5.43 -9.54 -8.48
CA TYR A 298 -6.21 -10.11 -7.38
C TYR A 298 -7.50 -10.81 -7.83
N ASP A 299 -7.85 -10.73 -9.12
CA ASP A 299 -9.11 -11.25 -9.67
C ASP A 299 -10.34 -10.72 -8.91
N ILE A 300 -10.36 -9.40 -8.64
CA ILE A 300 -11.43 -8.74 -7.88
C ILE A 300 -12.29 -7.86 -8.77
N THR A 301 -13.57 -7.78 -8.42
CA THR A 301 -14.55 -6.88 -9.04
C THR A 301 -15.12 -5.96 -7.94
N PRO A 302 -14.46 -4.83 -7.66
CA PRO A 302 -14.95 -3.87 -6.66
C PRO A 302 -16.23 -3.18 -7.12
N SER A 303 -16.96 -2.60 -6.17
CA SER A 303 -18.08 -1.73 -6.48
C SER A 303 -17.64 -0.55 -7.33
N ALA A 304 -18.45 -0.19 -8.32
CA ALA A 304 -18.12 0.91 -9.21
C ALA A 304 -18.12 2.25 -8.46
N LYS A 305 -17.07 3.05 -8.68
CA LYS A 305 -16.94 4.41 -8.14
C LYS A 305 -16.21 5.27 -9.17
N GLU A 306 -16.79 6.41 -9.49
CA GLU A 306 -16.18 7.40 -10.38
C GLU A 306 -15.65 8.58 -9.57
N VAL A 307 -14.38 8.93 -9.75
CA VAL A 307 -13.76 10.10 -9.12
C VAL A 307 -13.41 11.12 -10.19
N VAL A 308 -14.11 12.26 -10.18
CA VAL A 308 -13.90 13.35 -11.13
C VAL A 308 -12.83 14.29 -10.60
N LEU A 309 -11.70 14.35 -11.29
CA LEU A 309 -10.62 15.29 -11.01
C LEU A 309 -10.70 16.51 -11.95
N GLU A 310 -10.37 17.67 -11.40
CA GLU A 310 -10.31 18.93 -12.11
C GLU A 310 -8.95 19.60 -11.83
N LYS A 311 -8.30 20.09 -12.89
CA LYS A 311 -7.06 20.89 -12.75
C LYS A 311 -7.40 22.25 -12.15
N ARG A 312 -7.47 22.27 -10.85
CA ARG A 312 -7.78 23.43 -10.01
C ARG A 312 -7.00 23.34 -8.71
N PRO A 313 -6.28 24.39 -8.34
CA PRO A 313 -5.49 24.39 -7.11
C PRO A 313 -6.30 23.95 -5.89
N PHE A 314 -5.70 23.08 -5.07
CA PHE A 314 -6.24 22.58 -3.82
C PHE A 314 -5.22 22.80 -2.70
N VAL A 315 -5.61 23.51 -1.65
CA VAL A 315 -4.79 23.69 -0.45
C VAL A 315 -5.00 22.47 0.45
N VAL A 316 -3.94 21.70 0.67
CA VAL A 316 -3.98 20.54 1.54
C VAL A 316 -4.26 20.98 2.99
N PRO A 317 -5.27 20.46 3.65
CA PRO A 317 -5.53 20.80 5.07
C PRO A 317 -4.31 20.59 5.95
N ALA A 318 -4.16 21.44 6.97
CA ALA A 318 -3.03 21.36 7.89
C ALA A 318 -3.03 20.08 8.74
N ASP A 319 -4.19 19.52 9.00
CA ASP A 319 -4.35 18.20 9.61
C ASP A 319 -5.75 17.61 9.34
N TYR A 320 -5.88 16.34 9.66
CA TYR A 320 -7.14 15.59 9.67
C TYR A 320 -7.31 14.96 11.06
N ASN A 321 -8.02 15.69 11.97
CA ASN A 321 -8.26 15.23 13.34
C ASN A 321 -6.96 14.83 14.08
N GLY A 322 -5.94 15.67 14.03
CA GLY A 322 -4.65 15.45 14.69
C GLY A 322 -3.64 14.62 13.89
N VAL A 323 -3.99 14.22 12.66
CA VAL A 323 -3.07 13.53 11.72
C VAL A 323 -2.64 14.48 10.62
N VAL A 324 -1.35 14.69 10.49
CA VAL A 324 -0.77 15.61 9.50
C VAL A 324 -0.54 14.87 8.18
N PRO A 325 -1.17 15.29 7.07
CA PRO A 325 -0.95 14.67 5.76
C PRO A 325 0.39 15.12 5.14
N MET A 326 0.87 14.37 4.16
CA MET A 326 1.91 14.83 3.26
C MET A 326 1.47 16.18 2.63
N TYR A 327 2.39 17.13 2.49
CA TYR A 327 2.13 18.46 1.93
C TYR A 327 1.10 19.30 2.71
N ALA A 328 0.93 19.09 4.01
CA ALA A 328 0.06 19.88 4.86
C ALA A 328 0.28 21.40 4.70
N GLY A 329 -0.77 22.14 4.36
CA GLY A 329 -0.72 23.59 4.11
C GLY A 329 -0.19 24.00 2.73
N GLU A 330 0.32 23.07 1.92
CA GLU A 330 0.79 23.35 0.56
C GLU A 330 -0.35 23.33 -0.46
N THR A 331 -0.10 23.86 -1.63
CA THR A 331 -1.05 23.87 -2.74
C THR A 331 -0.63 22.83 -3.77
N ILE A 332 -1.54 21.93 -4.13
CA ILE A 332 -1.40 20.96 -5.22
C ILE A 332 -2.32 21.32 -6.39
N ASP A 333 -2.03 20.82 -7.59
CA ASP A 333 -2.65 21.31 -8.83
C ASP A 333 -4.06 20.78 -9.09
N TYR A 334 -4.44 19.69 -8.46
CA TYR A 334 -5.71 19.02 -8.73
C TYR A 334 -6.64 18.98 -7.51
N THR A 335 -7.92 19.15 -7.80
CA THR A 335 -9.03 19.00 -6.82
C THR A 335 -9.90 17.82 -7.23
N ILE A 336 -10.36 17.01 -6.28
CA ILE A 336 -11.50 16.11 -6.49
C ILE A 336 -12.75 16.97 -6.51
N ARG A 337 -13.39 17.04 -7.67
CA ARG A 337 -14.61 17.84 -7.89
C ARG A 337 -15.86 17.12 -7.42
N GLU A 338 -15.93 15.84 -7.67
CA GLU A 338 -17.10 15.01 -7.44
C GLU A 338 -16.69 13.53 -7.32
N VAL A 339 -17.39 12.79 -6.48
CA VAL A 339 -17.34 11.33 -6.44
C VAL A 339 -18.74 10.81 -6.67
N ARG A 340 -18.89 9.82 -7.54
CA ARG A 340 -20.14 9.17 -7.88
C ARG A 340 -20.02 7.69 -7.62
N ASP A 341 -20.94 7.15 -6.85
CA ASP A 341 -21.07 5.71 -6.73
C ASP A 341 -21.77 5.18 -7.98
N GLY A 342 -21.21 4.12 -8.57
CA GLY A 342 -21.83 3.45 -9.69
C GLY A 342 -23.12 2.76 -9.27
N GLN A 343 -24.11 2.73 -10.16
CA GLN A 343 -25.38 2.03 -9.99
C GLN A 343 -25.19 0.52 -10.13
#